data_8b46de0721cdb35204ffefd763fcfad6
#
_entry.id   8b46de0721cdb35204ffefd763fcfad6
#
_cell.length_a   1.000
_cell.length_b   1.000
_cell.length_c   1.000
_cell.angle_alpha   90.00
_cell.angle_beta   90.00
_cell.angle_gamma   90.00
#
_symmetry.space_group_name_H-M   'P 1'
#
loop_
_entity.id
_entity.type
_entity.pdbx_description
1 polymer ?
#
loop_
_entity_poly.entity_id
_entity_poly.type
_entity_poly.pdbx_seq_one_letter_code
_entity_poly.pdbx_strand_id
1 'polypeptide(L)'
;MSSKLELCIIIFVKREEAPDMPCTIAKATAVFGDTWNVLLIRQACMGSKRFDEFQDELGIGRNILNGRLAALVDEGVFSKVSYQTNPERYEYRLTQKGRDAWRILAAMAAWADTHSLHGAPTPLVYKHKSCNHRMHAEVVCSHCGDELDVREVLALPGPGHPEYKKK
;
A
#
# COMPACT_ATOMS: atom_id res chain seq x y z
N MET A 1 4.74 20.72 31.81
CA MET A 1 5.13 19.35 31.43
C MET A 1 3.90 18.48 31.60
N SER A 2 3.10 18.30 30.64
CA SER A 2 2.10 17.23 30.45
C SER A 2 1.10 17.69 29.39
N SER A 3 1.30 17.30 28.16
CA SER A 3 0.24 17.29 27.12
C SER A 3 0.79 16.62 25.86
N LYS A 4 1.37 15.45 26.03
CA LYS A 4 1.76 14.60 24.89
C LYS A 4 0.85 13.38 24.97
N LEU A 5 0.14 13.10 23.89
CA LEU A 5 -0.59 11.85 23.64
C LEU A 5 -2.11 11.80 23.91
N GLU A 6 -2.81 12.91 24.00
CA GLU A 6 -4.28 12.86 24.00
C GLU A 6 -4.92 12.86 22.59
N LEU A 7 -4.13 12.83 21.52
CA LEU A 7 -4.66 12.87 20.14
C LEU A 7 -5.00 11.48 19.57
N CYS A 8 -4.70 10.42 20.28
CA CYS A 8 -5.20 9.09 19.97
C CYS A 8 -6.25 8.72 21.00
N ILE A 9 -7.48 9.20 20.83
CA ILE A 9 -8.62 8.65 21.54
C ILE A 9 -8.57 7.15 21.24
N ILE A 10 -8.33 6.33 22.27
CA ILE A 10 -8.48 4.88 22.21
C ILE A 10 -9.98 4.61 22.08
N ILE A 11 -10.51 4.80 20.89
CA ILE A 11 -11.80 4.25 20.53
C ILE A 11 -11.48 2.78 20.27
N PHE A 12 -12.17 1.88 20.97
CA PHE A 12 -12.21 0.47 20.63
C PHE A 12 -12.87 0.34 19.25
N VAL A 13 -12.07 0.51 18.20
CA VAL A 13 -12.55 0.44 16.82
C VAL A 13 -12.52 -1.00 16.39
N LYS A 14 -13.66 -1.56 16.04
CA LYS A 14 -13.70 -2.84 15.36
C LYS A 14 -12.99 -2.70 14.01
N ARG A 15 -12.33 -3.78 13.56
CA ARG A 15 -11.58 -3.79 12.28
C ARG A 15 -12.41 -3.24 11.11
N GLU A 16 -13.71 -3.51 11.13
CA GLU A 16 -14.68 -3.08 10.11
C GLU A 16 -14.95 -1.57 10.12
N GLU A 17 -14.75 -0.92 11.26
CA GLU A 17 -14.97 0.52 11.46
C GLU A 17 -13.69 1.36 11.21
N ALA A 18 -12.53 0.70 11.07
CA ALA A 18 -11.25 1.39 10.89
C ALA A 18 -11.23 2.34 9.67
N PRO A 19 -11.82 2.03 8.51
CA PRO A 19 -11.87 2.94 7.37
C PRO A 19 -12.67 4.22 7.63
N ASP A 20 -13.60 4.22 8.59
CA ASP A 20 -14.46 5.36 8.93
C ASP A 20 -13.79 6.34 9.91
N MET A 21 -12.64 5.97 10.46
CA MET A 21 -11.89 6.86 11.33
C MET A 21 -11.42 8.12 10.59
N PRO A 22 -11.34 9.29 11.27
CA PRO A 22 -10.72 10.50 10.71
C PRO A 22 -9.18 10.38 10.70
N CYS A 23 -8.69 9.28 10.16
CA CYS A 23 -7.27 8.93 10.08
C CYS A 23 -6.95 8.44 8.67
N THR A 24 -6.03 9.10 7.98
CA THR A 24 -5.64 8.73 6.60
C THR A 24 -4.93 7.37 6.55
N ILE A 25 -4.19 7.00 7.60
CA ILE A 25 -3.56 5.67 7.68
C ILE A 25 -4.66 4.60 7.81
N ALA A 26 -5.65 4.81 8.68
CA ALA A 26 -6.77 3.88 8.81
C ALA A 26 -7.51 3.68 7.48
N LYS A 27 -7.74 4.75 6.71
CA LYS A 27 -8.33 4.64 5.36
C LYS A 27 -7.47 3.83 4.40
N ALA A 28 -6.16 3.94 4.49
CA ALA A 28 -5.25 3.16 3.65
C ALA A 28 -5.29 1.65 3.98
N THR A 29 -5.67 1.26 5.21
CA THR A 29 -5.78 -0.16 5.58
C THR A 29 -6.90 -0.91 4.84
N ALA A 30 -7.87 -0.23 4.24
CA ALA A 30 -8.84 -0.86 3.34
C ALA A 30 -8.15 -1.59 2.17
N VAL A 31 -7.05 -1.04 1.67
CA VAL A 31 -6.25 -1.63 0.60
C VAL A 31 -5.08 -2.44 1.17
N PHE A 32 -4.28 -1.85 2.08
CA PHE A 32 -3.00 -2.42 2.53
C PHE A 32 -3.10 -3.28 3.79
N GLY A 33 -4.26 -3.36 4.42
CA GLY A 33 -4.49 -4.15 5.64
C GLY A 33 -4.67 -5.66 5.40
N ASP A 34 -4.64 -6.11 4.16
CA ASP A 34 -4.76 -7.51 3.78
C ASP A 34 -3.53 -7.98 3.01
N THR A 35 -2.95 -9.09 3.44
CA THR A 35 -1.72 -9.65 2.86
C THR A 35 -1.86 -9.93 1.38
N TRP A 36 -2.99 -10.49 0.94
CA TRP A 36 -3.19 -10.82 -0.46
C TRP A 36 -3.31 -9.57 -1.33
N ASN A 37 -3.97 -8.53 -0.84
CA ASN A 37 -4.05 -7.26 -1.56
C ASN A 37 -2.65 -6.69 -1.83
N VAL A 38 -1.79 -6.66 -0.81
CA VAL A 38 -0.40 -6.18 -0.92
C VAL A 38 0.38 -6.99 -1.94
N LEU A 39 0.29 -8.33 -1.89
CA LEU A 39 1.00 -9.22 -2.79
C LEU A 39 0.45 -9.14 -4.23
N LEU A 40 -0.85 -9.00 -4.43
CA LEU A 40 -1.48 -8.83 -5.74
C LEU A 40 -1.03 -7.53 -6.41
N ILE A 41 -1.01 -6.42 -5.66
CA ILE A 41 -0.52 -5.13 -6.17
C ILE A 41 0.96 -5.24 -6.53
N ARG A 42 1.78 -5.91 -5.69
CA ARG A 42 3.20 -6.15 -5.99
C ARG A 42 3.37 -6.91 -7.31
N GLN A 43 2.64 -8.02 -7.50
CA GLN A 43 2.73 -8.82 -8.73
C GLN A 43 2.29 -8.01 -9.96
N ALA A 44 1.23 -7.22 -9.84
CA ALA A 44 0.80 -6.34 -10.92
C ALA A 44 1.85 -5.27 -11.27
N CYS A 45 2.58 -4.74 -10.28
CA CYS A 45 3.72 -3.84 -10.51
C CYS A 45 4.89 -4.56 -11.22
N MET A 46 5.01 -5.88 -11.06
CA MET A 46 6.01 -6.71 -11.73
C MET A 46 5.57 -7.17 -13.12
N GLY A 47 4.29 -6.98 -13.49
CA GLY A 47 3.80 -7.22 -14.84
C GLY A 47 2.62 -8.16 -14.98
N SER A 48 2.25 -8.90 -13.92
CA SER A 48 1.10 -9.81 -13.93
C SER A 48 -0.20 -9.04 -14.14
N LYS A 49 -1.07 -9.57 -15.01
CA LYS A 49 -2.33 -8.92 -15.37
C LYS A 49 -3.51 -9.88 -15.39
N ARG A 50 -3.25 -11.18 -15.58
CA ARG A 50 -4.30 -12.18 -15.78
C ARG A 50 -4.53 -12.96 -14.51
N PHE A 51 -5.75 -13.47 -14.36
CA PHE A 51 -6.16 -14.25 -13.20
C PHE A 51 -5.20 -15.44 -12.97
N ASP A 52 -4.89 -16.17 -14.03
CA ASP A 52 -4.04 -17.37 -13.93
C ASP A 52 -2.59 -17.01 -13.55
N GLU A 53 -2.05 -15.89 -14.07
CA GLU A 53 -0.73 -15.39 -13.70
C GLU A 53 -0.63 -15.11 -12.19
N PHE A 54 -1.62 -14.40 -11.62
CA PHE A 54 -1.67 -14.15 -10.18
C PHE A 54 -1.81 -15.44 -9.37
N GLN A 55 -2.63 -16.37 -9.84
CA GLN A 55 -2.85 -17.65 -9.17
C GLN A 55 -1.57 -18.48 -9.09
N ASP A 56 -0.87 -18.61 -10.22
CA ASP A 56 0.34 -19.43 -10.36
C ASP A 56 1.52 -18.84 -9.57
N GLU A 57 1.70 -17.51 -9.65
CA GLU A 57 2.81 -16.83 -9.01
C GLU A 57 2.67 -16.71 -7.49
N LEU A 58 1.44 -16.63 -6.96
CA LEU A 58 1.19 -16.48 -5.53
C LEU A 58 0.73 -17.75 -4.84
N GLY A 59 0.38 -18.80 -5.58
CA GLY A 59 -0.21 -20.02 -5.00
C GLY A 59 -1.54 -19.77 -4.28
N ILE A 60 -2.24 -18.69 -4.60
CA ILE A 60 -3.48 -18.27 -3.94
C ILE A 60 -4.67 -19.10 -4.40
N GLY A 61 -5.54 -19.50 -3.47
CA GLY A 61 -6.76 -20.24 -3.81
C GLY A 61 -7.72 -19.41 -4.68
N ARG A 62 -8.30 -20.05 -5.70
CA ARG A 62 -9.13 -19.40 -6.74
C ARG A 62 -10.25 -18.52 -6.17
N ASN A 63 -10.95 -18.99 -5.15
CA ASN A 63 -12.06 -18.24 -4.53
C ASN A 63 -11.56 -16.98 -3.81
N ILE A 64 -10.42 -17.09 -3.12
CA ILE A 64 -9.79 -15.95 -2.43
C ILE A 64 -9.32 -14.94 -3.45
N LEU A 65 -8.60 -15.38 -4.49
CA LEU A 65 -8.11 -14.52 -5.57
C LEU A 65 -9.26 -13.75 -6.23
N ASN A 66 -10.36 -14.43 -6.58
CA ASN A 66 -11.50 -13.77 -7.19
C ASN A 66 -12.09 -12.66 -6.30
N GLY A 67 -12.27 -12.94 -5.01
CA GLY A 67 -12.77 -11.95 -4.05
C GLY A 67 -11.81 -10.76 -3.88
N ARG A 68 -10.50 -11.01 -3.84
CA ARG A 68 -9.49 -9.95 -3.68
C ARG A 68 -9.36 -9.07 -4.92
N LEU A 69 -9.36 -9.67 -6.10
CA LEU A 69 -9.35 -8.91 -7.36
C LEU A 69 -10.61 -8.04 -7.50
N ALA A 70 -11.79 -8.57 -7.15
CA ALA A 70 -13.01 -7.79 -7.14
C ALA A 70 -12.92 -6.59 -6.18
N ALA A 71 -12.52 -6.82 -4.93
CA ALA A 71 -12.34 -5.76 -3.94
C ALA A 71 -11.34 -4.68 -4.40
N LEU A 72 -10.22 -5.07 -5.02
CA LEU A 72 -9.24 -4.12 -5.55
C LEU A 72 -9.75 -3.34 -6.78
N VAL A 73 -10.67 -3.91 -7.55
CA VAL A 73 -11.38 -3.19 -8.62
C VAL A 73 -12.36 -2.18 -8.02
N ASP A 74 -13.16 -2.58 -7.03
CA ASP A 74 -14.12 -1.70 -6.33
C ASP A 74 -13.40 -0.54 -5.63
N GLU A 75 -12.23 -0.80 -5.04
CA GLU A 75 -11.35 0.23 -4.47
C GLU A 75 -10.68 1.12 -5.53
N GLY A 76 -10.86 0.82 -6.81
CA GLY A 76 -10.24 1.58 -7.90
C GLY A 76 -8.72 1.44 -7.99
N VAL A 77 -8.14 0.39 -7.39
CA VAL A 77 -6.72 0.05 -7.51
C VAL A 77 -6.44 -0.63 -8.84
N PHE A 78 -7.34 -1.56 -9.22
CA PHE A 78 -7.33 -2.19 -10.54
C PHE A 78 -8.48 -1.71 -11.41
N SER A 79 -8.29 -1.78 -12.72
CA SER A 79 -9.34 -1.78 -13.73
C SER A 79 -9.42 -3.17 -14.35
N LYS A 80 -10.66 -3.69 -14.49
CA LYS A 80 -10.94 -4.95 -15.15
C LYS A 80 -11.24 -4.69 -16.62
N VAL A 81 -10.43 -5.21 -17.52
CA VAL A 81 -10.50 -4.98 -18.98
C VAL A 81 -10.68 -6.31 -19.69
N SER A 82 -11.75 -6.46 -20.46
CA SER A 82 -11.92 -7.65 -21.31
C SER A 82 -10.88 -7.67 -22.43
N TYR A 83 -10.22 -8.81 -22.62
CA TYR A 83 -9.30 -9.02 -23.74
C TYR A 83 -9.74 -10.15 -24.67
N GLN A 84 -10.76 -10.91 -24.27
CA GLN A 84 -11.35 -11.99 -25.06
C GLN A 84 -12.84 -12.11 -24.75
N THR A 85 -13.67 -12.31 -25.76
CA THR A 85 -15.14 -12.35 -25.62
C THR A 85 -15.72 -13.77 -25.63
N ASN A 86 -15.03 -14.76 -26.18
CA ASN A 86 -15.51 -16.14 -26.24
C ASN A 86 -14.40 -17.18 -25.98
N PRO A 87 -14.30 -17.80 -24.79
CA PRO A 87 -14.98 -17.40 -23.57
C PRO A 87 -14.52 -16.01 -23.09
N GLU A 88 -15.35 -15.35 -22.30
CA GLU A 88 -14.99 -14.03 -21.79
C GLU A 88 -13.81 -14.10 -20.81
N ARG A 89 -12.75 -13.31 -21.07
CA ARG A 89 -11.53 -13.24 -20.25
C ARG A 89 -11.14 -11.81 -19.99
N TYR A 90 -10.56 -11.56 -18.80
CA TYR A 90 -10.23 -10.24 -18.31
C TYR A 90 -8.77 -10.13 -17.91
N GLU A 91 -8.22 -8.91 -18.11
CA GLU A 91 -7.00 -8.45 -17.49
C GLU A 91 -7.33 -7.46 -16.35
N TYR A 92 -6.54 -7.53 -15.28
CA TYR A 92 -6.57 -6.60 -14.15
C TYR A 92 -5.36 -5.67 -14.28
N ARG A 93 -5.61 -4.43 -14.65
CA ARG A 93 -4.56 -3.44 -14.89
C ARG A 93 -4.53 -2.41 -13.78
N LEU A 94 -3.33 -2.02 -13.33
CA LEU A 94 -3.17 -0.95 -12.33
C LEU A 94 -3.72 0.37 -12.88
N THR A 95 -4.61 0.99 -12.12
CA THR A 95 -5.01 2.39 -12.32
C THR A 95 -3.88 3.33 -11.88
N GLN A 96 -4.09 4.66 -11.93
CA GLN A 96 -3.13 5.60 -11.33
C GLN A 96 -3.01 5.36 -9.82
N LYS A 97 -4.14 5.21 -9.09
CA LYS A 97 -4.17 4.85 -7.67
C LYS A 97 -3.35 3.58 -7.39
N GLY A 98 -3.51 2.55 -8.23
CA GLY A 98 -2.75 1.31 -8.11
C GLY A 98 -1.24 1.49 -8.36
N ARG A 99 -0.84 2.31 -9.33
CA ARG A 99 0.57 2.64 -9.56
C ARG A 99 1.19 3.43 -8.43
N ASP A 100 0.44 4.34 -7.83
CA ASP A 100 0.92 5.14 -6.68
C ASP A 100 1.15 4.28 -5.43
N ALA A 101 0.45 3.13 -5.31
CA ALA A 101 0.68 2.14 -4.26
C ALA A 101 2.12 1.60 -4.25
N TRP A 102 2.82 1.63 -5.39
CA TRP A 102 4.23 1.21 -5.47
C TRP A 102 5.13 1.93 -4.46
N ARG A 103 4.91 3.21 -4.20
CA ARG A 103 5.70 3.99 -3.23
C ARG A 103 5.61 3.40 -1.81
N ILE A 104 4.42 2.93 -1.43
CA ILE A 104 4.18 2.29 -0.14
C ILE A 104 4.88 0.93 -0.09
N LEU A 105 4.71 0.12 -1.15
CA LEU A 105 5.35 -1.19 -1.24
C LEU A 105 6.88 -1.10 -1.23
N ALA A 106 7.45 -0.10 -1.87
CA ALA A 106 8.89 0.12 -1.88
C ALA A 106 9.43 0.50 -0.48
N ALA A 107 8.68 1.33 0.28
CA ALA A 107 9.01 1.63 1.67
C ALA A 107 8.88 0.39 2.57
N MET A 108 7.83 -0.43 2.38
CA MET A 108 7.68 -1.71 3.09
C MET A 108 8.84 -2.67 2.79
N ALA A 109 9.30 -2.74 1.55
CA ALA A 109 10.43 -3.57 1.17
C ALA A 109 11.73 -3.08 1.84
N ALA A 110 12.01 -1.78 1.83
CA ALA A 110 13.18 -1.19 2.49
C ALA A 110 13.17 -1.48 4.00
N TRP A 111 12.01 -1.34 4.65
CA TRP A 111 11.86 -1.69 6.06
C TRP A 111 12.09 -3.18 6.32
N ALA A 112 11.54 -4.06 5.49
CA ALA A 112 11.69 -5.50 5.64
C ALA A 112 13.14 -5.97 5.39
N ASP A 113 13.83 -5.38 4.42
CA ASP A 113 15.24 -5.66 4.15
C ASP A 113 16.12 -5.36 5.38
N THR A 114 15.79 -4.32 6.14
CA THR A 114 16.52 -3.93 7.35
C THR A 114 16.16 -4.78 8.57
N HIS A 115 14.87 -5.13 8.74
CA HIS A 115 14.37 -5.64 10.03
C HIS A 115 13.88 -7.08 10.00
N SER A 116 13.55 -7.64 8.83
CA SER A 116 12.87 -8.94 8.75
C SER A 116 13.71 -10.07 8.16
N LEU A 117 14.89 -9.76 7.59
CA LEU A 117 15.71 -10.78 6.94
C LEU A 117 16.64 -11.55 7.90
N HIS A 118 16.79 -11.08 9.15
CA HIS A 118 17.62 -11.74 10.18
C HIS A 118 19.02 -12.16 9.68
N GLY A 119 19.66 -11.34 8.85
CA GLY A 119 20.97 -11.58 8.25
C GLY A 119 20.96 -12.38 6.94
N ALA A 120 19.80 -12.79 6.45
CA ALA A 120 19.68 -13.38 5.11
C ALA A 120 19.86 -12.29 4.03
N PRO A 121 20.40 -12.64 2.84
CA PRO A 121 20.55 -11.67 1.76
C PRO A 121 19.20 -11.22 1.22
N THR A 122 19.09 -9.95 0.81
CA THR A 122 17.91 -9.37 0.16
C THR A 122 17.50 -10.19 -1.06
N PRO A 123 16.27 -10.71 -1.13
CA PRO A 123 15.83 -11.60 -2.20
C PRO A 123 15.59 -10.86 -3.53
N LEU A 124 15.33 -9.55 -3.49
CA LEU A 124 15.01 -8.76 -4.68
C LEU A 124 15.61 -7.35 -4.58
N VAL A 125 16.39 -6.98 -5.58
CA VAL A 125 17.01 -5.65 -5.67
C VAL A 125 16.30 -4.82 -6.73
N TYR A 126 15.87 -3.62 -6.35
CA TYR A 126 15.26 -2.67 -7.27
C TYR A 126 16.32 -1.83 -7.98
N LYS A 127 16.03 -1.50 -9.24
CA LYS A 127 16.88 -0.65 -10.07
C LYS A 127 16.04 0.49 -10.64
N HIS A 128 16.49 1.72 -10.44
CA HIS A 128 15.83 2.88 -11.02
C HIS A 128 16.19 3.01 -12.50
N LYS A 129 15.18 2.96 -13.37
CA LYS A 129 15.39 2.87 -14.82
C LYS A 129 16.06 4.11 -15.41
N SER A 130 15.74 5.31 -14.89
CA SER A 130 16.26 6.56 -15.44
C SER A 130 17.74 6.79 -15.13
N CYS A 131 18.22 6.47 -13.93
CA CYS A 131 19.62 6.64 -13.55
C CYS A 131 20.42 5.34 -13.62
N ASN A 132 19.76 4.19 -13.85
CA ASN A 132 20.37 2.87 -14.01
C ASN A 132 21.11 2.32 -12.78
N HIS A 133 20.85 2.86 -11.57
CA HIS A 133 21.46 2.43 -10.32
C HIS A 133 20.51 1.54 -9.50
N ARG A 134 21.10 0.66 -8.68
CA ARG A 134 20.36 -0.04 -7.63
C ARG A 134 19.86 0.98 -6.62
N MET A 135 18.66 0.77 -6.11
CA MET A 135 18.01 1.70 -5.19
C MET A 135 17.22 0.97 -4.12
N HIS A 136 17.01 1.62 -3.01
CA HIS A 136 15.96 1.35 -2.02
C HIS A 136 15.08 2.60 -1.89
N ALA A 137 13.91 2.45 -1.31
CA ALA A 137 13.04 3.59 -1.06
C ALA A 137 13.46 4.30 0.23
N GLU A 138 13.50 5.62 0.17
CA GLU A 138 13.67 6.49 1.34
C GLU A 138 12.41 7.31 1.54
N VAL A 139 12.04 7.53 2.81
CA VAL A 139 10.93 8.40 3.19
C VAL A 139 11.52 9.68 3.75
N VAL A 140 11.40 10.76 2.98
CA VAL A 140 12.06 12.03 3.28
C VAL A 140 11.06 13.17 3.45
N CYS A 141 11.45 14.22 4.14
CA CYS A 141 10.69 15.45 4.24
C CYS A 141 10.56 16.11 2.86
N SER A 142 9.34 16.39 2.42
CA SER A 142 9.08 17.03 1.13
C SER A 142 9.58 18.47 1.01
N HIS A 143 10.02 19.08 2.12
CA HIS A 143 10.50 20.46 2.18
C HIS A 143 12.04 20.55 2.21
N CYS A 144 12.70 19.86 3.16
CA CYS A 144 14.16 19.90 3.31
C CYS A 144 14.89 18.70 2.68
N GLY A 145 14.17 17.59 2.40
CA GLY A 145 14.77 16.38 1.85
C GLY A 145 15.42 15.45 2.90
N ASP A 146 15.41 15.81 4.18
CA ASP A 146 15.99 14.99 5.24
C ASP A 146 15.13 13.75 5.48
N GLU A 147 15.76 12.65 5.90
CA GLU A 147 15.08 11.41 6.29
C GLU A 147 14.16 11.68 7.49
N LEU A 148 12.97 11.06 7.47
CA LEU A 148 11.97 11.25 8.54
C LEU A 148 12.22 10.30 9.71
N ASP A 149 12.52 10.89 10.89
CA ASP A 149 12.50 10.18 12.19
C ASP A 149 11.21 10.54 12.94
N VAL A 150 10.52 9.54 13.49
CA VAL A 150 9.26 9.72 14.25
C VAL A 150 9.42 10.70 15.42
N ARG A 151 10.62 10.83 15.98
CA ARG A 151 10.94 11.75 17.09
C ARG A 151 10.95 13.21 16.65
N GLU A 152 11.10 13.48 15.35
CA GLU A 152 11.20 14.82 14.76
C GLU A 152 9.93 15.22 14.00
N VAL A 153 8.95 14.30 13.91
CA VAL A 153 7.66 14.54 13.24
C VAL A 153 6.58 14.84 14.26
N LEU A 154 5.92 15.98 14.09
CA LEU A 154 4.77 16.37 14.90
C LEU A 154 3.48 16.24 14.09
N ALA A 155 2.55 15.40 14.56
CA ALA A 155 1.22 15.32 13.99
C ALA A 155 0.36 16.51 14.47
N LEU A 156 -0.22 17.24 13.52
CA LEU A 156 -1.13 18.36 13.79
C LEU A 156 -2.51 18.06 13.18
N PRO A 157 -3.59 18.55 13.81
CA PRO A 157 -4.93 18.47 13.22
C PRO A 157 -4.96 19.14 11.85
N GLY A 158 -5.34 18.41 10.82
CA GLY A 158 -5.56 18.93 9.48
C GLY A 158 -7.03 19.32 9.25
N PRO A 159 -7.36 19.90 8.08
CA PRO A 159 -8.71 20.41 7.78
C PRO A 159 -9.86 19.40 7.93
N GLY A 160 -9.58 18.11 7.83
CA GLY A 160 -10.55 17.03 8.02
C GLY A 160 -10.65 16.52 9.46
N HIS A 161 -9.89 17.09 10.40
CA HIS A 161 -9.93 16.67 11.80
C HIS A 161 -10.97 17.50 12.56
N PRO A 162 -11.78 16.88 13.48
CA PRO A 162 -12.81 17.61 14.25
C PRO A 162 -12.28 18.81 15.04
N GLU A 163 -11.05 18.74 15.52
CA GLU A 163 -10.40 19.80 16.31
C GLU A 163 -9.65 20.84 15.47
N TYR A 164 -9.71 20.74 14.14
CA TYR A 164 -9.03 21.70 13.28
C TYR A 164 -9.63 23.11 13.42
N LYS A 165 -8.81 24.05 13.91
CA LYS A 165 -9.16 25.48 13.93
C LYS A 165 -8.47 26.16 12.78
N LYS A 166 -9.25 26.67 11.84
CA LYS A 166 -8.75 27.51 10.73
C LYS A 166 -8.15 28.78 11.37
N LYS A 167 -6.83 28.97 11.20
CA LYS A 167 -6.15 30.22 11.59
C LYS A 167 -6.50 31.34 10.63
#